data_459645548b94a982c5b57f6f31ddf759
#
_entry.id   459645548b94a982c5b57f6f31ddf759
#
_cell.length_a   1.000
_cell.length_b   1.000
_cell.length_c   1.000
_cell.angle_alpha   90.00
_cell.angle_beta   90.00
_cell.angle_gamma   90.00
#
_symmetry.space_group_name_H-M   'P 1'
#
loop_
_entity.id
_entity.type
_entity.pdbx_description
1 polymer ?
#
loop_
_entity_poly.entity_id
_entity_poly.type
_entity_poly.pdbx_seq_one_letter_code
_entity_poly.pdbx_strand_id
1 'polypeptide(L)'
;MQQVVYVANPVSGLIHVFRLEDGELVPLQEVQTGGEVQPLVISPDQRWLYAGVRPDFRVLSYPISADGRLGAPSSAPLAGSASHTCTDGTGRLFFAASYAFDHVSVSPMDDGGRVLAPHQRIDRLMAAHSVTWLAGQNGEQELLVACLKEDVIRRFTLNERSQLEPHPLGDIHTAPGAGPRHLTLHPTNGDLYCLNELDCTLNRYHREADGRISARESLDMLPEGYQGKRWGADLHLTPDSRFLFTSERTSSLLTLFGVDQEDGALTPLDHFPTESCPRGFAIDHSGHYLIATGQRSRSVAVHRIAAQTGELSLSSRHPVGEGAMWVRVLRLDKPA
;
A
#
# COMPACT_ATOMS: atom_id res chain seq x y z
N MET A 1 -9.28 7.37 19.93
CA MET A 1 -8.53 7.80 18.72
C MET A 1 -9.56 8.05 17.63
N GLN A 2 -9.62 9.25 17.08
CA GLN A 2 -10.47 9.52 15.92
C GLN A 2 -9.71 9.18 14.64
N GLN A 3 -10.38 8.52 13.70
CA GLN A 3 -9.77 8.08 12.46
C GLN A 3 -10.69 8.34 11.28
N VAL A 4 -10.09 8.65 10.13
CA VAL A 4 -10.80 8.89 8.87
C VAL A 4 -10.31 7.91 7.82
N VAL A 5 -11.25 7.33 7.08
CA VAL A 5 -10.99 6.34 6.04
C VAL A 5 -11.26 6.96 4.67
N TYR A 6 -10.28 6.90 3.79
CA TYR A 6 -10.38 7.32 2.39
C TYR A 6 -10.46 6.09 1.50
N VAL A 7 -11.49 6.01 0.67
CA VAL A 7 -11.72 4.89 -0.25
C VAL A 7 -11.74 5.41 -1.68
N ALA A 8 -10.81 4.97 -2.50
CA ALA A 8 -10.76 5.31 -3.93
C ALA A 8 -11.63 4.35 -4.75
N ASN A 9 -12.47 4.94 -5.59
CA ASN A 9 -13.40 4.24 -6.48
C ASN A 9 -13.15 4.69 -7.93
N PRO A 10 -12.17 4.09 -8.63
CA PRO A 10 -11.73 4.57 -9.93
C PRO A 10 -12.83 4.63 -10.99
N VAL A 11 -13.67 3.60 -11.10
CA VAL A 11 -14.72 3.58 -12.13
C VAL A 11 -15.74 4.71 -11.93
N SER A 12 -16.07 5.03 -10.68
CA SER A 12 -16.93 6.17 -10.35
C SER A 12 -16.19 7.52 -10.32
N GLY A 13 -14.86 7.54 -10.38
CA GLY A 13 -14.05 8.75 -10.26
C GLY A 13 -14.20 9.46 -8.90
N LEU A 14 -14.40 8.70 -7.82
CA LEU A 14 -14.75 9.20 -6.50
C LEU A 14 -13.74 8.77 -5.43
N ILE A 15 -13.49 9.67 -4.47
CA ILE A 15 -12.97 9.33 -3.16
C ILE A 15 -14.10 9.49 -2.15
N HIS A 16 -14.50 8.39 -1.48
CA HIS A 16 -15.35 8.45 -0.31
C HIS A 16 -14.51 8.70 0.94
N VAL A 17 -14.98 9.60 1.79
CA VAL A 17 -14.36 9.94 3.08
C VAL A 17 -15.32 9.56 4.18
N PHE A 18 -14.87 8.72 5.11
CA PHE A 18 -15.66 8.26 6.23
C PHE A 18 -14.94 8.53 7.55
N ARG A 19 -15.68 8.70 8.62
CA ARG A 19 -15.18 8.56 9.98
C ARG A 19 -15.36 7.12 10.45
N LEU A 20 -14.33 6.53 11.02
CA LEU A 20 -14.42 5.19 11.63
C LEU A 20 -14.86 5.34 13.09
N GLU A 21 -16.01 4.76 13.42
CA GLU A 21 -16.62 4.79 14.77
C GLU A 21 -17.06 3.38 15.17
N ASP A 22 -16.40 2.78 16.15
CA ASP A 22 -16.76 1.46 16.72
C ASP A 22 -17.01 0.36 15.68
N GLY A 23 -16.27 0.37 14.57
CA GLY A 23 -16.40 -0.59 13.48
C GLY A 23 -17.45 -0.24 12.43
N GLU A 24 -18.00 0.97 12.48
CA GLU A 24 -18.91 1.54 11.48
C GLU A 24 -18.20 2.66 10.69
N LEU A 25 -18.56 2.83 9.42
CA LEU A 25 -18.09 3.94 8.58
C LEU A 25 -19.20 4.99 8.45
N VAL A 26 -19.02 6.11 9.14
CA VAL A 26 -19.93 7.26 9.06
C VAL A 26 -19.52 8.18 7.91
N PRO A 27 -20.37 8.41 6.89
CA PRO A 27 -20.02 9.25 5.74
C PRO A 27 -19.69 10.69 6.16
N LEU A 28 -18.58 11.23 5.64
CA LEU A 28 -18.17 12.63 5.85
C LEU A 28 -18.23 13.44 4.56
N GLN A 29 -17.73 12.86 3.44
CA GLN A 29 -17.58 13.60 2.19
C GLN A 29 -17.48 12.62 1.01
N GLU A 30 -17.93 13.06 -0.16
CA GLU A 30 -17.64 12.47 -1.46
C GLU A 30 -16.87 13.49 -2.30
N VAL A 31 -15.76 13.10 -2.89
CA VAL A 31 -14.88 13.98 -3.66
C VAL A 31 -14.77 13.46 -5.09
N GLN A 32 -15.22 14.27 -6.04
CA GLN A 32 -15.02 14.02 -7.47
C GLN A 32 -13.57 14.30 -7.86
N THR A 33 -12.91 13.36 -8.53
CA THR A 33 -11.50 13.48 -8.92
C THR A 33 -11.31 13.86 -10.39
N GLY A 34 -12.39 13.84 -11.15
CA GLY A 34 -12.35 14.13 -12.58
C GLY A 34 -11.62 13.08 -13.42
N GLY A 35 -11.62 11.83 -12.97
CA GLY A 35 -11.02 10.69 -13.65
C GLY A 35 -10.90 9.47 -12.74
N GLU A 36 -10.33 8.39 -13.26
CA GLU A 36 -10.10 7.14 -12.50
C GLU A 36 -9.04 7.35 -11.42
N VAL A 37 -9.45 7.35 -10.15
CA VAL A 37 -8.59 7.62 -9.01
C VAL A 37 -7.96 6.37 -8.44
N GLN A 38 -6.66 6.29 -8.50
CA GLN A 38 -5.77 5.34 -7.79
C GLN A 38 -4.30 5.66 -8.12
N PRO A 39 -3.33 5.36 -7.24
CA PRO A 39 -3.43 4.99 -5.83
C PRO A 39 -3.68 6.20 -4.92
N LEU A 40 -3.81 5.96 -3.62
CA LEU A 40 -3.83 6.98 -2.58
C LEU A 40 -2.62 6.83 -1.67
N VAL A 41 -2.02 7.94 -1.24
CA VAL A 41 -1.03 7.98 -0.16
C VAL A 41 -1.23 9.23 0.70
N ILE A 42 -1.05 9.09 2.02
CA ILE A 42 -1.10 10.19 2.97
C ILE A 42 0.34 10.68 3.21
N SER A 43 0.55 11.99 3.31
CA SER A 43 1.86 12.57 3.63
C SER A 43 2.35 12.13 5.01
N PRO A 44 3.69 12.11 5.27
CA PRO A 44 4.22 11.75 6.57
C PRO A 44 3.72 12.63 7.72
N ASP A 45 3.46 13.91 7.45
CA ASP A 45 2.91 14.87 8.41
C ASP A 45 1.37 14.85 8.53
N GLN A 46 0.72 13.93 7.79
CA GLN A 46 -0.73 13.69 7.76
C GLN A 46 -1.59 14.90 7.33
N ARG A 47 -1.00 15.90 6.69
CA ARG A 47 -1.71 17.09 6.21
C ARG A 47 -2.18 17.02 4.77
N TRP A 48 -1.74 16.01 4.01
CA TRP A 48 -2.05 15.86 2.59
C TRP A 48 -2.46 14.44 2.24
N LEU A 49 -3.44 14.32 1.34
CA LEU A 49 -3.74 13.10 0.61
C LEU A 49 -3.34 13.29 -0.85
N TYR A 50 -2.50 12.42 -1.37
CA TYR A 50 -2.11 12.38 -2.78
C TYR A 50 -2.86 11.27 -3.49
N ALA A 51 -3.47 11.62 -4.64
CA ALA A 51 -4.27 10.70 -5.43
C ALA A 51 -3.80 10.72 -6.89
N GLY A 52 -3.36 9.57 -7.39
CA GLY A 52 -3.10 9.39 -8.83
C GLY A 52 -4.41 9.36 -9.60
N VAL A 53 -4.48 9.99 -10.78
CA VAL A 53 -5.69 10.03 -11.61
C VAL A 53 -5.36 9.75 -13.07
N ARG A 54 -6.16 8.93 -13.70
CA ARG A 54 -6.16 8.58 -15.14
C ARG A 54 -7.40 9.10 -15.84
N PRO A 55 -7.41 9.29 -17.16
CA PRO A 55 -6.34 8.97 -18.14
C PRO A 55 -5.28 10.06 -18.29
N ASP A 56 -5.42 11.23 -17.66
CA ASP A 56 -4.53 12.39 -17.89
C ASP A 56 -3.18 12.26 -17.18
N PHE A 57 -2.93 11.17 -16.46
CA PHE A 57 -1.70 10.88 -15.72
C PHE A 57 -1.26 12.06 -14.86
N ARG A 58 -2.05 12.36 -13.85
CA ARG A 58 -1.78 13.44 -12.91
C ARG A 58 -1.88 12.96 -11.47
N VAL A 59 -1.25 13.69 -10.57
CA VAL A 59 -1.45 13.56 -9.13
C VAL A 59 -2.22 14.77 -8.62
N LEU A 60 -3.25 14.51 -7.81
CA LEU A 60 -3.99 15.52 -7.07
C LEU A 60 -3.48 15.54 -5.63
N SER A 61 -3.03 16.72 -5.17
CA SER A 61 -2.60 16.94 -3.80
C SER A 61 -3.73 17.64 -3.05
N TYR A 62 -4.44 16.91 -2.18
CA TYR A 62 -5.56 17.41 -1.38
C TYR A 62 -5.06 17.81 0.02
N PRO A 63 -5.24 19.06 0.46
CA PRO A 63 -5.03 19.40 1.87
C PRO A 63 -6.10 18.71 2.73
N ILE A 64 -5.69 18.17 3.86
CA ILE A 64 -6.57 17.52 4.84
C ILE A 64 -6.91 18.52 5.94
N SER A 65 -8.20 18.73 6.19
CA SER A 65 -8.69 19.57 7.29
C SER A 65 -8.61 18.85 8.64
N ALA A 66 -8.77 19.59 9.74
CA ALA A 66 -8.69 19.06 11.09
C ALA A 66 -9.73 17.96 11.39
N ASP A 67 -10.84 17.89 10.65
CA ASP A 67 -11.86 16.85 10.74
C ASP A 67 -11.68 15.74 9.68
N GLY A 68 -10.59 15.77 8.93
CA GLY A 68 -10.24 14.75 7.93
C GLY A 68 -10.87 14.94 6.55
N ARG A 69 -11.63 16.01 6.32
CA ARG A 69 -12.15 16.31 4.98
C ARG A 69 -11.06 16.80 4.04
N LEU A 70 -11.26 16.55 2.75
CA LEU A 70 -10.35 16.97 1.68
C LEU A 70 -10.76 18.36 1.16
N GLY A 71 -9.81 19.27 1.14
CA GLY A 71 -9.96 20.60 0.55
C GLY A 71 -9.78 20.59 -0.98
N ALA A 72 -9.74 21.77 -1.59
CA ALA A 72 -9.50 21.90 -3.02
C ALA A 72 -8.08 21.41 -3.39
N PRO A 73 -7.92 20.52 -4.38
CA PRO A 73 -6.62 19.98 -4.72
C PRO A 73 -5.80 20.92 -5.62
N SER A 74 -4.48 20.83 -5.52
CA SER A 74 -3.58 21.19 -6.60
C SER A 74 -3.33 19.97 -7.50
N SER A 75 -2.92 20.20 -8.75
CA SER A 75 -2.67 19.15 -9.73
C SER A 75 -1.27 19.28 -10.32
N ALA A 76 -0.55 18.17 -10.45
CA ALA A 76 0.73 18.08 -11.15
C ALA A 76 0.74 16.89 -12.11
N PRO A 77 1.49 16.95 -13.23
CA PRO A 77 1.60 15.82 -14.15
C PRO A 77 2.37 14.66 -13.52
N LEU A 78 2.04 13.44 -13.92
CA LEU A 78 2.83 12.23 -13.68
C LEU A 78 3.48 11.78 -15.00
N ALA A 79 4.59 11.05 -14.91
CA ALA A 79 5.27 10.50 -16.07
C ALA A 79 4.48 9.38 -16.78
N GLY A 80 3.44 8.85 -16.13
CA GLY A 80 2.56 7.81 -16.66
C GLY A 80 1.48 7.42 -15.65
N SER A 81 0.73 6.35 -15.96
CA SER A 81 -0.30 5.82 -15.06
C SER A 81 0.32 5.22 -13.80
N ALA A 82 0.13 5.86 -12.65
CA ALA A 82 0.62 5.32 -11.39
C ALA A 82 -0.14 4.05 -10.99
N SER A 83 0.59 2.99 -10.65
CA SER A 83 0.07 1.77 -10.03
C SER A 83 0.18 1.81 -8.51
N HIS A 84 1.22 2.44 -8.01
CA HIS A 84 1.51 2.66 -6.60
C HIS A 84 2.31 3.95 -6.40
N THR A 85 2.16 4.57 -5.24
CA THR A 85 2.91 5.78 -4.87
C THR A 85 3.33 5.73 -3.42
N CYS A 86 4.46 6.34 -3.12
CA CYS A 86 4.86 6.64 -1.75
C CYS A 86 5.58 7.99 -1.69
N THR A 87 5.85 8.48 -0.49
CA THR A 87 6.72 9.62 -0.24
C THR A 87 7.98 9.16 0.47
N ASP A 88 9.03 9.96 0.42
CA ASP A 88 10.13 9.80 1.36
C ASP A 88 9.66 10.15 2.79
N GLY A 89 10.42 9.75 3.80
CA GLY A 89 10.05 9.99 5.20
C GLY A 89 10.01 11.48 5.59
N THR A 90 10.59 12.37 4.78
CA THR A 90 10.63 13.83 5.02
C THR A 90 9.50 14.59 4.33
N GLY A 91 8.78 13.96 3.40
CA GLY A 91 7.75 14.61 2.57
C GLY A 91 8.30 15.61 1.55
N ARG A 92 9.54 15.42 1.08
CA ARG A 92 10.17 16.25 0.04
C ARG A 92 10.11 15.61 -1.34
N LEU A 93 9.99 14.29 -1.40
CA LEU A 93 9.95 13.52 -2.64
C LEU A 93 8.70 12.64 -2.69
N PHE A 94 8.12 12.57 -3.86
CA PHE A 94 7.01 11.71 -4.21
C PHE A 94 7.47 10.74 -5.30
N PHE A 95 7.26 9.44 -5.06
CA PHE A 95 7.64 8.37 -5.98
C PHE A 95 6.38 7.73 -6.57
N ALA A 96 6.40 7.47 -7.87
CA ALA A 96 5.31 6.79 -8.55
C ALA A 96 5.83 5.65 -9.43
N ALA A 97 5.37 4.43 -9.16
CA ALA A 97 5.57 3.27 -10.02
C ALA A 97 4.49 3.23 -11.11
N SER A 98 4.86 2.85 -12.31
CA SER A 98 3.95 2.69 -13.44
C SER A 98 4.05 1.29 -14.04
N TYR A 99 3.05 0.47 -13.73
CA TYR A 99 2.93 -0.89 -14.26
C TYR A 99 2.77 -0.92 -15.79
N ALA A 100 1.95 -0.01 -16.31
CA ALA A 100 1.61 0.02 -17.74
C ALA A 100 2.73 0.59 -18.62
N PHE A 101 3.65 1.35 -18.03
CA PHE A 101 4.71 2.06 -18.76
C PHE A 101 6.12 1.70 -18.30
N ASP A 102 6.26 0.64 -17.49
CA ASP A 102 7.55 0.04 -17.12
C ASP A 102 8.58 1.04 -16.56
N HIS A 103 8.14 1.93 -15.65
CA HIS A 103 9.04 2.93 -15.06
C HIS A 103 8.68 3.28 -13.61
N VAL A 104 9.63 3.94 -12.96
CA VAL A 104 9.42 4.72 -11.75
C VAL A 104 9.74 6.18 -12.01
N SER A 105 9.02 7.11 -11.41
CA SER A 105 9.31 8.55 -11.49
C SER A 105 9.48 9.17 -10.10
N VAL A 106 10.29 10.22 -10.04
CA VAL A 106 10.56 11.02 -8.86
C VAL A 106 10.08 12.44 -9.10
N SER A 107 9.18 12.91 -8.27
CA SER A 107 8.68 14.28 -8.26
C SER A 107 9.10 14.99 -6.99
N PRO A 108 9.63 16.22 -7.03
CA PRO A 108 9.85 17.02 -5.84
C PRO A 108 8.51 17.49 -5.29
N MET A 109 8.51 17.83 -4.02
CA MET A 109 7.37 18.43 -3.35
C MET A 109 7.75 19.83 -2.87
N ASP A 110 6.82 20.80 -2.96
CA ASP A 110 7.08 22.15 -2.47
C ASP A 110 7.02 22.22 -0.94
N ASP A 111 7.46 23.32 -0.37
CA ASP A 111 7.46 23.55 1.09
C ASP A 111 6.04 23.50 1.70
N GLY A 112 5.01 23.65 0.88
CA GLY A 112 3.61 23.50 1.26
C GLY A 112 3.10 22.07 1.25
N GLY A 113 3.89 21.09 0.72
CA GLY A 113 3.54 19.68 0.60
C GLY A 113 2.83 19.30 -0.71
N ARG A 114 2.84 20.18 -1.74
CA ARG A 114 2.25 19.88 -3.05
C ARG A 114 3.26 19.16 -3.92
N VAL A 115 2.81 18.11 -4.61
CA VAL A 115 3.65 17.42 -5.60
C VAL A 115 3.84 18.30 -6.82
N LEU A 116 5.06 18.35 -7.34
CA LEU A 116 5.44 19.08 -8.55
C LEU A 116 5.69 18.09 -9.71
N ALA A 117 5.99 18.63 -10.91
CA ALA A 117 6.32 17.80 -12.06
C ALA A 117 7.56 16.91 -11.80
N PRO A 118 7.59 15.68 -12.33
CA PRO A 118 8.71 14.77 -12.11
C PRO A 118 10.01 15.33 -12.71
N HIS A 119 11.11 15.24 -11.94
CA HIS A 119 12.44 15.64 -12.38
C HIS A 119 13.31 14.44 -12.82
N GLN A 120 12.88 13.21 -12.50
CA GLN A 120 13.54 11.98 -12.93
C GLN A 120 12.53 10.91 -13.31
N ARG A 121 12.89 10.13 -14.32
CA ARG A 121 12.19 8.89 -14.71
C ARG A 121 13.23 7.82 -14.99
N ILE A 122 13.03 6.63 -14.46
CA ILE A 122 13.84 5.43 -14.69
C ILE A 122 12.98 4.43 -15.43
N ASP A 123 13.35 4.15 -16.67
CA ASP A 123 12.65 3.23 -17.57
C ASP A 123 13.16 1.80 -17.47
N ARG A 124 12.48 0.87 -18.14
CA ARG A 124 12.79 -0.56 -18.23
C ARG A 124 12.68 -1.31 -16.92
N LEU A 125 11.72 -0.91 -16.09
CA LEU A 125 11.32 -1.60 -14.88
C LEU A 125 10.03 -2.36 -15.19
N MET A 126 10.12 -3.56 -15.74
CA MET A 126 9.03 -4.29 -16.37
C MET A 126 7.88 -4.55 -15.38
N ALA A 127 6.74 -3.91 -15.66
CA ALA A 127 5.57 -3.91 -14.79
C ALA A 127 5.87 -3.45 -13.35
N ALA A 128 6.56 -2.30 -13.21
CA ALA A 128 6.82 -1.67 -11.90
C ALA A 128 5.49 -1.47 -11.16
N HIS A 129 5.23 -2.33 -10.17
CA HIS A 129 3.92 -2.39 -9.54
C HIS A 129 3.82 -1.54 -8.29
N SER A 130 4.81 -1.62 -7.40
CA SER A 130 4.83 -0.82 -6.18
C SER A 130 6.18 -0.17 -5.92
N VAL A 131 6.15 0.90 -5.15
CA VAL A 131 7.30 1.61 -4.58
C VAL A 131 7.17 1.62 -3.07
N THR A 132 8.25 1.30 -2.37
CA THR A 132 8.30 1.28 -0.90
C THR A 132 9.55 2.01 -0.45
N TRP A 133 9.36 3.06 0.37
CA TRP A 133 10.47 3.81 0.95
C TRP A 133 10.97 3.11 2.21
N LEU A 134 12.25 2.87 2.28
CA LEU A 134 12.93 2.26 3.42
C LEU A 134 13.92 3.26 4.01
N ALA A 135 13.67 3.66 5.26
CA ALA A 135 14.61 4.44 6.04
C ALA A 135 15.43 3.48 6.91
N GLY A 136 16.73 3.36 6.65
CA GLY A 136 17.63 2.54 7.44
C GLY A 136 17.95 3.14 8.81
N GLN A 137 18.30 2.30 9.78
CA GLN A 137 18.69 2.73 11.14
C GLN A 137 19.93 3.63 11.16
N ASN A 138 20.78 3.54 10.14
CA ASN A 138 22.01 4.33 9.99
C ASN A 138 21.83 5.59 9.11
N GLY A 139 20.58 6.02 8.84
CA GLY A 139 20.29 7.15 7.96
C GLY A 139 20.36 6.81 6.47
N GLU A 140 20.58 5.56 6.12
CA GLU A 140 20.47 5.08 4.73
C GLU A 140 19.02 5.19 4.26
N GLN A 141 18.85 5.71 3.05
CA GLN A 141 17.56 5.91 2.43
C GLN A 141 17.52 5.15 1.11
N GLU A 142 16.51 4.30 0.97
CA GLU A 142 16.42 3.38 -0.16
C GLU A 142 14.97 3.31 -0.66
N LEU A 143 14.81 3.27 -1.99
CA LEU A 143 13.54 2.97 -2.64
C LEU A 143 13.56 1.55 -3.18
N LEU A 144 12.60 0.74 -2.76
CA LEU A 144 12.33 -0.58 -3.32
C LEU A 144 11.24 -0.48 -4.38
N VAL A 145 11.46 -1.08 -5.54
CA VAL A 145 10.49 -1.11 -6.65
C VAL A 145 10.21 -2.57 -7.04
N ALA A 146 9.00 -3.04 -6.78
CA ALA A 146 8.59 -4.38 -7.19
C ALA A 146 8.31 -4.39 -8.71
N CYS A 147 9.13 -5.12 -9.46
CA CYS A 147 9.02 -5.29 -10.92
C CYS A 147 8.42 -6.66 -11.22
N LEU A 148 7.09 -6.70 -11.32
CA LEU A 148 6.30 -7.94 -11.34
C LEU A 148 6.69 -8.90 -12.48
N LYS A 149 6.95 -8.38 -13.69
CA LYS A 149 7.31 -9.21 -14.84
C LYS A 149 8.80 -9.57 -14.93
N GLU A 150 9.60 -9.11 -14.00
CA GLU A 150 11.02 -9.44 -13.92
C GLU A 150 11.33 -10.41 -12.77
N ASP A 151 10.35 -10.71 -11.91
CA ASP A 151 10.57 -11.46 -10.68
C ASP A 151 11.67 -10.83 -9.79
N VAL A 152 11.70 -9.48 -9.75
CA VAL A 152 12.74 -8.71 -9.10
C VAL A 152 12.15 -7.55 -8.30
N ILE A 153 12.72 -7.31 -7.13
CA ILE A 153 12.55 -6.06 -6.39
C ILE A 153 13.82 -5.24 -6.63
N ARG A 154 13.71 -4.19 -7.45
CA ARG A 154 14.81 -3.26 -7.74
C ARG A 154 15.08 -2.38 -6.53
N ARG A 155 16.35 -2.10 -6.29
CA ARG A 155 16.81 -1.28 -5.17
C ARG A 155 17.48 -0.01 -5.68
N PHE A 156 17.15 1.13 -5.09
CA PHE A 156 17.72 2.42 -5.44
C PHE A 156 18.09 3.21 -4.19
N THR A 157 19.21 3.92 -4.24
CA THR A 157 19.60 4.93 -3.25
C THR A 157 19.37 6.32 -3.82
N LEU A 158 19.28 7.34 -2.95
CA LEU A 158 19.27 8.74 -3.37
C LEU A 158 20.67 9.33 -3.35
N ASN A 159 21.05 10.02 -4.43
CA ASN A 159 22.26 10.85 -4.44
C ASN A 159 21.98 12.25 -3.86
N GLU A 160 23.02 13.07 -3.77
CA GLU A 160 22.96 14.45 -3.23
C GLU A 160 22.01 15.39 -4.02
N ARG A 161 21.64 15.03 -5.25
CA ARG A 161 20.70 15.77 -6.10
C ARG A 161 19.27 15.24 -6.01
N SER A 162 19.00 14.39 -5.02
CA SER A 162 17.70 13.72 -4.86
C SER A 162 17.29 12.88 -6.09
N GLN A 163 18.26 12.29 -6.77
CA GLN A 163 18.05 11.37 -7.88
C GLN A 163 18.29 9.94 -7.42
N LEU A 164 17.48 9.03 -7.92
CA LEU A 164 17.64 7.60 -7.70
C LEU A 164 18.79 7.06 -8.53
N GLU A 165 19.66 6.29 -7.89
CA GLU A 165 20.73 5.50 -8.50
C GLU A 165 20.60 4.04 -8.07
N PRO A 166 20.99 3.06 -8.92
CA PRO A 166 20.96 1.67 -8.54
C PRO A 166 21.73 1.41 -7.24
N HIS A 167 21.14 0.61 -6.35
CA HIS A 167 21.77 0.30 -5.08
C HIS A 167 23.05 -0.54 -5.28
N PRO A 168 24.17 -0.21 -4.61
CA PRO A 168 25.46 -0.88 -4.84
C PRO A 168 25.47 -2.37 -4.45
N LEU A 169 24.58 -2.80 -3.55
CA LEU A 169 24.44 -4.21 -3.15
C LEU A 169 23.50 -5.02 -4.05
N GLY A 170 23.02 -4.42 -5.17
CA GLY A 170 22.16 -5.08 -6.15
C GLY A 170 20.71 -5.25 -5.69
N ASP A 171 19.96 -5.99 -6.51
CA ASP A 171 18.52 -6.19 -6.41
C ASP A 171 18.18 -7.47 -5.62
N ILE A 172 16.89 -7.64 -5.27
CA ILE A 172 16.35 -8.83 -4.62
C ILE A 172 15.58 -9.64 -5.66
N HIS A 173 15.89 -10.92 -5.81
CA HIS A 173 15.21 -11.82 -6.75
C HIS A 173 14.17 -12.66 -6.02
N THR A 174 12.98 -12.80 -6.63
CA THR A 174 11.96 -13.77 -6.21
C THR A 174 12.09 -15.06 -7.04
N ALA A 175 11.27 -16.05 -6.72
CA ALA A 175 11.21 -17.26 -7.56
C ALA A 175 10.70 -16.93 -8.97
N PRO A 176 11.17 -17.62 -10.02
CA PRO A 176 10.68 -17.41 -11.39
C PRO A 176 9.16 -17.57 -11.49
N GLY A 177 8.48 -16.58 -12.04
CA GLY A 177 7.02 -16.54 -12.18
C GLY A 177 6.26 -16.16 -10.91
N ALA A 178 6.92 -15.75 -9.84
CA ALA A 178 6.28 -15.31 -8.60
C ALA A 178 5.54 -13.97 -8.76
N GLY A 179 6.16 -13.01 -9.41
CA GLY A 179 5.60 -11.68 -9.67
C GLY A 179 5.48 -10.83 -8.41
N PRO A 180 6.59 -10.27 -7.87
CA PRO A 180 6.55 -9.41 -6.70
C PRO A 180 5.65 -8.20 -6.93
N ARG A 181 4.76 -7.91 -5.97
CA ARG A 181 3.72 -6.93 -6.17
C ARG A 181 3.72 -5.82 -5.14
N HIS A 182 3.49 -6.12 -3.90
CA HIS A 182 3.47 -5.19 -2.78
C HIS A 182 4.41 -5.65 -1.68
N LEU A 183 4.95 -4.66 -0.95
CA LEU A 183 5.88 -4.88 0.14
C LEU A 183 5.40 -4.15 1.40
N THR A 184 5.68 -4.74 2.56
CA THR A 184 5.55 -4.07 3.84
C THR A 184 6.79 -4.35 4.70
N LEU A 185 7.15 -3.36 5.53
CA LEU A 185 8.32 -3.43 6.39
C LEU A 185 7.89 -3.72 7.82
N HIS A 186 8.63 -4.62 8.49
CA HIS A 186 8.51 -4.72 9.93
C HIS A 186 9.13 -3.45 10.57
N PRO A 187 8.45 -2.78 11.51
CA PRO A 187 8.89 -1.46 11.96
C PRO A 187 10.21 -1.46 12.75
N THR A 188 10.63 -2.60 13.31
CA THR A 188 11.74 -2.65 14.27
C THR A 188 12.84 -3.69 13.99
N ASN A 189 12.52 -4.84 13.35
CA ASN A 189 13.49 -5.95 13.23
C ASN A 189 14.23 -6.01 11.88
N GLY A 190 13.93 -5.11 10.93
CA GLY A 190 14.56 -5.09 9.60
C GLY A 190 13.98 -6.07 8.59
N ASP A 191 12.90 -6.76 8.92
CA ASP A 191 12.25 -7.68 7.99
C ASP A 191 11.40 -6.94 6.95
N LEU A 192 11.40 -7.51 5.76
CA LEU A 192 10.62 -7.09 4.61
C LEU A 192 9.74 -8.26 4.17
N TYR A 193 8.45 -8.02 4.08
CA TYR A 193 7.49 -9.00 3.55
C TYR A 193 7.06 -8.57 2.15
N CYS A 194 7.12 -9.51 1.21
CA CYS A 194 6.72 -9.29 -0.19
C CYS A 194 5.62 -10.27 -0.58
N LEU A 195 4.48 -9.72 -0.95
CA LEU A 195 3.41 -10.48 -1.58
C LEU A 195 3.67 -10.59 -3.08
N ASN A 196 3.64 -11.82 -3.59
CA ASN A 196 3.74 -12.13 -5.01
C ASN A 196 2.35 -12.31 -5.62
N GLU A 197 2.11 -11.65 -6.76
CA GLU A 197 0.78 -11.63 -7.41
C GLU A 197 0.44 -12.95 -8.09
N LEU A 198 1.43 -13.56 -8.78
CA LEU A 198 1.17 -14.62 -9.77
C LEU A 198 1.10 -16.01 -9.16
N ASP A 199 1.93 -16.28 -8.16
CA ASP A 199 1.96 -17.56 -7.46
C ASP A 199 1.30 -17.52 -6.07
N CYS A 200 0.87 -16.32 -5.60
CA CYS A 200 0.28 -16.08 -4.28
C CYS A 200 1.18 -16.58 -3.14
N THR A 201 2.47 -16.39 -3.26
CA THR A 201 3.39 -16.60 -2.14
C THR A 201 3.62 -15.31 -1.37
N LEU A 202 3.86 -15.43 -0.08
CA LEU A 202 4.33 -14.39 0.81
C LEU A 202 5.78 -14.70 1.20
N ASN A 203 6.71 -13.86 0.73
CA ASN A 203 8.12 -14.01 1.00
C ASN A 203 8.55 -13.12 2.15
N ARG A 204 9.37 -13.64 3.06
CA ARG A 204 10.08 -12.86 4.06
C ARG A 204 11.55 -12.73 3.68
N TYR A 205 12.05 -11.52 3.81
CA TYR A 205 13.45 -11.16 3.66
C TYR A 205 13.92 -10.46 4.92
N HIS A 206 15.21 -10.57 5.24
CA HIS A 206 15.82 -9.86 6.35
C HIS A 206 16.91 -8.92 5.85
N ARG A 207 16.91 -7.68 6.33
CA ARG A 207 17.95 -6.70 6.06
C ARG A 207 19.04 -6.83 7.10
N GLU A 208 20.21 -7.29 6.66
CA GLU A 208 21.41 -7.43 7.47
C GLU A 208 21.99 -6.05 7.86
N ALA A 209 22.86 -6.03 8.88
CA ALA A 209 23.50 -4.81 9.36
C ALA A 209 24.36 -4.10 8.29
N ASP A 210 24.86 -4.83 7.30
CA ASP A 210 25.63 -4.29 6.17
C ASP A 210 24.76 -3.85 4.98
N GLY A 211 23.43 -3.85 5.14
CA GLY A 211 22.44 -3.45 4.13
C GLY A 211 22.10 -4.52 3.10
N ARG A 212 22.72 -5.70 3.13
CA ARG A 212 22.30 -6.84 2.31
C ARG A 212 20.92 -7.31 2.73
N ILE A 213 20.11 -7.76 1.77
CA ILE A 213 18.78 -8.31 2.00
C ILE A 213 18.80 -9.77 1.59
N SER A 214 18.54 -10.67 2.54
CA SER A 214 18.57 -12.12 2.35
C SER A 214 17.17 -12.73 2.49
N ALA A 215 16.84 -13.68 1.61
CA ALA A 215 15.59 -14.44 1.70
C ALA A 215 15.62 -15.35 2.95
N ARG A 216 14.49 -15.43 3.65
CA ARG A 216 14.31 -16.25 4.84
C ARG A 216 13.28 -17.36 4.65
N GLU A 217 12.10 -17.03 4.14
CA GLU A 217 11.02 -17.99 3.92
C GLU A 217 10.08 -17.56 2.80
N SER A 218 9.30 -18.52 2.30
CA SER A 218 8.25 -18.30 1.31
C SER A 218 7.08 -19.23 1.66
N LEU A 219 5.89 -18.65 1.87
CA LEU A 219 4.69 -19.34 2.31
C LEU A 219 3.55 -19.14 1.32
N ASP A 220 2.71 -20.15 1.13
CA ASP A 220 1.49 -20.02 0.33
C ASP A 220 0.46 -19.19 1.11
N MET A 221 -0.19 -18.24 0.43
CA MET A 221 -1.26 -17.43 1.00
C MET A 221 -2.64 -18.07 0.90
N LEU A 222 -2.77 -19.17 0.16
CA LEU A 222 -4.04 -19.82 -0.14
C LEU A 222 -4.23 -21.11 0.67
N PRO A 223 -5.50 -21.52 0.90
CA PRO A 223 -5.76 -22.78 1.57
C PRO A 223 -5.12 -23.96 0.85
N GLU A 224 -4.70 -24.96 1.62
CA GLU A 224 -4.16 -26.20 1.06
C GLU A 224 -5.11 -26.80 0.01
N GLY A 225 -4.55 -27.21 -1.13
CA GLY A 225 -5.32 -27.78 -2.22
C GLY A 225 -6.12 -26.80 -3.08
N TYR A 226 -5.92 -25.49 -2.94
CA TYR A 226 -6.58 -24.51 -3.78
C TYR A 226 -6.27 -24.70 -5.27
N GLN A 227 -7.31 -24.83 -6.11
CA GLN A 227 -7.20 -25.10 -7.55
C GLN A 227 -7.61 -23.91 -8.44
N GLY A 228 -8.04 -22.79 -7.84
CA GLY A 228 -8.43 -21.59 -8.58
C GLY A 228 -7.24 -20.84 -9.18
N LYS A 229 -7.56 -19.85 -10.03
CA LYS A 229 -6.54 -18.90 -10.51
C LYS A 229 -5.95 -18.14 -9.32
N ARG A 230 -4.64 -18.09 -9.24
CA ARG A 230 -3.91 -17.31 -8.25
C ARG A 230 -3.81 -15.85 -8.68
N TRP A 231 -4.15 -14.93 -7.78
CA TRP A 231 -4.14 -13.50 -8.09
C TRP A 231 -4.02 -12.65 -6.80
N GLY A 232 -2.86 -12.72 -6.16
CA GLY A 232 -2.54 -11.99 -4.94
C GLY A 232 -2.67 -10.49 -5.10
N ALA A 233 -2.98 -9.76 -4.01
CA ALA A 233 -3.21 -8.32 -4.11
C ALA A 233 -2.45 -7.48 -3.07
N ASP A 234 -2.87 -7.41 -1.84
CA ASP A 234 -2.35 -6.46 -0.86
C ASP A 234 -1.90 -7.16 0.42
N LEU A 235 -1.03 -6.49 1.20
CA LEU A 235 -0.58 -6.98 2.49
C LEU A 235 -0.36 -5.83 3.47
N HIS A 236 -0.71 -6.07 4.73
CA HIS A 236 -0.48 -5.11 5.82
C HIS A 236 -0.19 -5.84 7.13
N LEU A 237 0.76 -5.28 7.92
CA LEU A 237 0.99 -5.64 9.32
C LEU A 237 0.01 -4.90 10.23
N THR A 238 -0.39 -5.53 11.33
CA THR A 238 -1.02 -4.81 12.44
C THR A 238 -0.04 -3.80 13.05
N PRO A 239 -0.51 -2.70 13.68
CA PRO A 239 0.37 -1.70 14.28
C PRO A 239 1.32 -2.24 15.35
N ASP A 240 0.93 -3.32 16.03
CA ASP A 240 1.76 -4.04 17.01
C ASP A 240 2.66 -5.12 16.38
N SER A 241 2.60 -5.27 15.06
CA SER A 241 3.34 -6.23 14.24
C SER A 241 3.13 -7.71 14.60
N ARG A 242 2.09 -8.05 15.37
CA ARG A 242 1.81 -9.45 15.77
C ARG A 242 1.14 -10.26 14.68
N PHE A 243 0.46 -9.59 13.75
CA PHE A 243 -0.26 -10.23 12.66
C PHE A 243 0.02 -9.55 11.34
N LEU A 244 0.06 -10.35 10.27
CA LEU A 244 0.12 -9.89 8.90
C LEU A 244 -1.09 -10.45 8.15
N PHE A 245 -1.78 -9.58 7.43
CA PHE A 245 -2.88 -9.96 6.55
C PHE A 245 -2.48 -9.80 5.09
N THR A 246 -3.00 -10.70 4.25
CA THR A 246 -2.90 -10.59 2.79
C THR A 246 -4.28 -10.72 2.17
N SER A 247 -4.45 -10.24 0.92
CA SER A 247 -5.69 -10.40 0.17
C SER A 247 -5.46 -11.11 -1.16
N GLU A 248 -6.44 -11.93 -1.58
CA GLU A 248 -6.44 -12.64 -2.84
C GLU A 248 -7.75 -12.41 -3.60
N ARG A 249 -7.63 -12.00 -4.89
CA ARG A 249 -8.75 -11.45 -5.65
C ARG A 249 -9.71 -12.48 -6.23
N THR A 250 -9.24 -13.67 -6.55
CA THR A 250 -10.05 -14.72 -7.19
C THR A 250 -10.91 -15.47 -6.16
N SER A 251 -10.29 -15.86 -5.04
CA SER A 251 -10.97 -16.51 -3.92
C SER A 251 -11.79 -15.56 -3.08
N SER A 252 -11.48 -14.26 -3.14
CA SER A 252 -12.04 -13.22 -2.26
C SER A 252 -11.74 -13.48 -0.77
N LEU A 253 -10.53 -13.93 -0.49
CA LEU A 253 -10.05 -14.24 0.85
C LEU A 253 -9.07 -13.17 1.37
N LEU A 254 -9.12 -12.99 2.68
CA LEU A 254 -8.05 -12.42 3.49
C LEU A 254 -7.37 -13.58 4.21
N THR A 255 -6.05 -13.64 4.15
CA THR A 255 -5.27 -14.67 4.86
C THR A 255 -4.53 -14.04 6.01
N LEU A 256 -4.60 -14.67 7.17
CA LEU A 256 -3.97 -14.26 8.42
C LEU A 256 -2.69 -15.06 8.66
N PHE A 257 -1.62 -14.36 8.94
CA PHE A 257 -0.36 -14.90 9.45
C PHE A 257 -0.04 -14.34 10.83
N GLY A 258 0.39 -15.19 11.74
CA GLY A 258 1.06 -14.79 12.97
C GLY A 258 2.51 -14.38 12.65
N VAL A 259 3.00 -13.35 13.30
CA VAL A 259 4.39 -12.86 13.17
C VAL A 259 5.11 -13.10 14.49
N ASP A 260 6.18 -13.86 14.44
CA ASP A 260 7.03 -14.07 15.63
C ASP A 260 7.71 -12.76 16.03
N GLN A 261 7.64 -12.42 17.30
CA GLN A 261 8.11 -11.13 17.80
C GLN A 261 9.62 -11.07 18.05
N GLU A 262 10.30 -12.21 18.02
CA GLU A 262 11.75 -12.29 18.22
C GLU A 262 12.47 -12.22 16.87
N ASP A 263 12.01 -13.01 15.89
CA ASP A 263 12.73 -13.16 14.62
C ASP A 263 11.92 -12.77 13.39
N GLY A 264 10.62 -12.43 13.50
CA GLY A 264 9.74 -12.02 12.42
C GLY A 264 9.22 -13.18 11.55
N ALA A 265 9.44 -14.44 11.93
CA ALA A 265 8.96 -15.61 11.20
C ALA A 265 7.42 -15.63 11.09
N LEU A 266 6.93 -16.12 9.97
CA LEU A 266 5.50 -16.15 9.67
C LEU A 266 4.91 -17.55 9.93
N THR A 267 3.73 -17.59 10.52
CA THR A 267 2.94 -18.81 10.67
C THR A 267 1.56 -18.60 10.06
N PRO A 268 1.16 -19.34 9.01
CA PRO A 268 -0.21 -19.27 8.49
C PRO A 268 -1.20 -19.70 9.59
N LEU A 269 -2.25 -18.91 9.82
CA LEU A 269 -3.23 -19.16 10.87
C LEU A 269 -4.61 -19.49 10.32
N ASP A 270 -5.18 -18.60 9.48
CA ASP A 270 -6.56 -18.79 9.00
C ASP A 270 -6.85 -17.99 7.72
N HIS A 271 -8.03 -18.23 7.12
CA HIS A 271 -8.55 -17.58 5.92
C HIS A 271 -9.97 -17.08 6.15
N PHE A 272 -10.23 -15.82 5.79
CA PHE A 272 -11.52 -15.17 6.01
C PHE A 272 -12.12 -14.67 4.70
N PRO A 273 -13.39 -15.01 4.39
CA PRO A 273 -14.07 -14.44 3.25
C PRO A 273 -14.30 -12.93 3.47
N THR A 274 -14.17 -12.16 2.39
CA THR A 274 -14.41 -10.72 2.41
C THR A 274 -15.16 -10.26 1.16
N GLU A 275 -15.01 -9.00 0.77
CA GLU A 275 -15.63 -8.41 -0.41
C GLU A 275 -15.17 -9.07 -1.72
N SER A 276 -16.01 -9.03 -2.74
CA SER A 276 -15.66 -9.62 -4.05
C SER A 276 -14.49 -8.90 -4.72
N CYS A 277 -13.43 -9.64 -5.05
CA CYS A 277 -12.19 -9.15 -5.64
C CYS A 277 -11.49 -8.10 -4.74
N PRO A 278 -11.00 -8.46 -3.53
CA PRO A 278 -10.42 -7.54 -2.56
C PRO A 278 -9.02 -7.10 -3.02
N ARG A 279 -8.95 -6.00 -3.75
CA ARG A 279 -7.69 -5.51 -4.32
C ARG A 279 -6.86 -4.69 -3.34
N GLY A 280 -7.52 -3.95 -2.45
CA GLY A 280 -6.85 -3.17 -1.42
C GLY A 280 -7.61 -3.19 -0.12
N PHE A 281 -6.89 -3.14 0.98
CA PHE A 281 -7.43 -3.00 2.32
C PHE A 281 -6.51 -2.14 3.17
N ALA A 282 -6.92 -1.79 4.36
CA ALA A 282 -6.08 -1.14 5.35
C ALA A 282 -6.44 -1.63 6.74
N ILE A 283 -5.46 -1.61 7.64
CA ILE A 283 -5.69 -1.82 9.07
C ILE A 283 -5.70 -0.45 9.74
N ASP A 284 -6.62 -0.23 10.65
CA ASP A 284 -6.74 1.01 11.40
C ASP A 284 -5.56 1.18 12.38
N HIS A 285 -5.28 2.41 12.79
CA HIS A 285 -4.15 2.71 13.66
C HIS A 285 -4.26 2.14 15.08
N SER A 286 -5.44 1.67 15.49
CA SER A 286 -5.60 0.96 16.75
C SER A 286 -5.33 -0.55 16.65
N GLY A 287 -5.28 -1.09 15.44
CA GLY A 287 -5.17 -2.52 15.18
C GLY A 287 -6.45 -3.31 15.46
N HIS A 288 -7.59 -2.63 15.65
CA HIS A 288 -8.86 -3.29 15.97
C HIS A 288 -9.72 -3.57 14.73
N TYR A 289 -9.46 -2.88 13.62
CA TYR A 289 -10.29 -2.99 12.42
C TYR A 289 -9.47 -3.12 11.15
N LEU A 290 -9.93 -4.00 10.27
CA LEU A 290 -9.46 -4.15 8.91
C LEU A 290 -10.57 -3.72 7.97
N ILE A 291 -10.27 -2.78 7.06
CA ILE A 291 -11.22 -2.21 6.10
C ILE A 291 -10.86 -2.73 4.71
N ALA A 292 -11.68 -3.62 4.13
CA ALA A 292 -11.44 -4.25 2.84
C ALA A 292 -12.39 -3.72 1.76
N THR A 293 -11.83 -3.33 0.60
CA THR A 293 -12.62 -2.93 -0.57
C THR A 293 -12.94 -4.12 -1.46
N GLY A 294 -14.10 -4.10 -2.09
CA GLY A 294 -14.47 -5.04 -3.15
C GLY A 294 -14.50 -4.38 -4.51
N GLN A 295 -13.55 -4.69 -5.37
CA GLN A 295 -13.50 -4.11 -6.72
C GLN A 295 -14.74 -4.45 -7.55
N ARG A 296 -15.43 -5.55 -7.22
CA ARG A 296 -16.62 -6.03 -7.92
C ARG A 296 -17.91 -5.95 -7.13
N SER A 297 -17.88 -5.59 -5.84
CA SER A 297 -19.06 -5.57 -4.96
C SER A 297 -19.66 -4.19 -4.74
N ARG A 298 -19.00 -3.11 -5.12
CA ARG A 298 -19.41 -1.71 -4.80
C ARG A 298 -19.63 -1.49 -3.30
N SER A 299 -18.87 -2.19 -2.49
CA SER A 299 -18.94 -2.10 -1.03
C SER A 299 -17.56 -2.16 -0.41
N VAL A 300 -17.50 -1.72 0.82
CA VAL A 300 -16.37 -1.87 1.72
C VAL A 300 -16.85 -2.57 2.98
N ALA A 301 -16.12 -3.60 3.40
CA ALA A 301 -16.37 -4.32 4.64
C ALA A 301 -15.41 -3.85 5.73
N VAL A 302 -15.93 -3.68 6.94
CA VAL A 302 -15.14 -3.47 8.15
C VAL A 302 -15.16 -4.76 8.94
N HIS A 303 -13.99 -5.33 9.16
CA HIS A 303 -13.80 -6.51 10.00
C HIS A 303 -13.18 -6.09 11.33
N ARG A 304 -13.68 -6.62 12.43
CA ARG A 304 -13.03 -6.51 13.75
C ARG A 304 -11.91 -7.54 13.80
N ILE A 305 -10.74 -7.12 14.28
CA ILE A 305 -9.58 -7.99 14.55
C ILE A 305 -9.61 -8.39 16.03
N ALA A 306 -9.63 -9.67 16.31
CA ALA A 306 -9.51 -10.18 17.67
C ALA A 306 -8.08 -9.97 18.17
N ALA A 307 -7.90 -9.17 19.21
CA ALA A 307 -6.59 -8.72 19.68
C ALA A 307 -5.62 -9.85 20.09
N GLN A 308 -6.15 -11.02 20.50
CA GLN A 308 -5.32 -12.15 20.94
C GLN A 308 -4.99 -13.14 19.82
N THR A 309 -5.89 -13.34 18.87
CA THR A 309 -5.80 -14.40 17.85
C THR A 309 -5.63 -13.84 16.43
N GLY A 310 -5.92 -12.56 16.19
CA GLY A 310 -5.97 -11.97 14.85
C GLY A 310 -7.21 -12.33 14.03
N GLU A 311 -8.09 -13.22 14.55
CA GLU A 311 -9.30 -13.66 13.85
C GLU A 311 -10.18 -12.48 13.43
N LEU A 312 -10.72 -12.57 12.21
CA LEU A 312 -11.62 -11.55 11.67
C LEU A 312 -13.08 -11.90 11.87
N SER A 313 -13.86 -10.93 12.31
CA SER A 313 -15.32 -10.98 12.31
C SER A 313 -15.89 -9.76 11.61
N LEU A 314 -16.88 -9.95 10.73
CA LEU A 314 -17.53 -8.83 10.05
C LEU A 314 -18.24 -7.93 11.05
N SER A 315 -17.86 -6.64 11.10
CA SER A 315 -18.52 -5.62 11.92
C SER A 315 -19.62 -4.92 11.13
N SER A 316 -19.27 -4.39 9.96
CA SER A 316 -20.22 -3.66 9.12
C SER A 316 -19.86 -3.74 7.63
N ARG A 317 -20.81 -3.32 6.80
CA ARG A 317 -20.62 -3.22 5.34
C ARG A 317 -21.29 -1.96 4.83
N HIS A 318 -20.55 -1.17 4.03
CA HIS A 318 -21.02 0.13 3.55
C HIS A 318 -20.97 0.22 2.03
N PRO A 319 -21.96 0.85 1.38
CA PRO A 319 -21.94 1.08 -0.05
C PRO A 319 -20.88 2.14 -0.38
N VAL A 320 -20.20 1.95 -1.51
CA VAL A 320 -19.22 2.89 -2.09
C VAL A 320 -19.38 2.94 -3.60
N GLY A 321 -18.57 3.76 -4.27
CA GLY A 321 -18.53 3.84 -5.71
C GLY A 321 -18.07 2.55 -6.38
N GLU A 322 -18.16 2.52 -7.68
CA GLU A 322 -17.78 1.36 -8.50
C GLU A 322 -16.27 1.24 -8.62
N GLY A 323 -15.78 -0.01 -8.52
CA GLY A 323 -14.37 -0.34 -8.66
C GLY A 323 -13.54 -0.04 -7.42
N ALA A 324 -14.12 0.04 -6.22
CA ALA A 324 -13.39 0.30 -4.99
C ALA A 324 -12.14 -0.59 -4.84
N MET A 325 -10.95 0.02 -4.71
CA MET A 325 -9.71 -0.75 -4.75
C MET A 325 -8.55 -0.17 -3.92
N TRP A 326 -8.74 0.94 -3.26
CA TRP A 326 -7.69 1.54 -2.44
C TRP A 326 -8.24 2.14 -1.18
N VAL A 327 -7.60 1.84 -0.05
CA VAL A 327 -7.99 2.35 1.27
C VAL A 327 -6.79 3.00 1.94
N ARG A 328 -7.00 4.13 2.59
CA ARG A 328 -6.05 4.71 3.53
C ARG A 328 -6.78 5.15 4.79
N VAL A 329 -6.14 4.99 5.92
CA VAL A 329 -6.65 5.43 7.22
C VAL A 329 -5.78 6.56 7.73
N LEU A 330 -6.41 7.67 8.08
CA LEU A 330 -5.79 8.83 8.71
C LEU A 330 -6.08 8.79 10.21
N ARG A 331 -5.08 9.02 11.02
CA ARG A 331 -5.25 9.28 12.46
C ARG A 331 -5.40 10.79 12.65
N LEU A 332 -6.53 11.20 13.22
CA LEU A 332 -6.70 12.59 13.65
C LEU A 332 -6.06 12.76 15.04
N ASP A 333 -5.06 13.62 15.14
CA ASP A 333 -4.55 14.01 16.44
C ASP A 333 -5.65 14.74 17.22
N LYS A 334 -5.75 14.48 18.52
CA LYS A 334 -6.63 15.30 19.37
C LYS A 334 -6.12 16.75 19.25
N PRO A 335 -7.01 17.72 19.08
CA PRO A 335 -6.59 19.11 19.21
C PRO A 335 -5.87 19.26 20.55
N ALA A 336 -4.69 19.90 20.51
CA ALA A 336 -3.86 20.17 21.66
C ALA A 336 -4.60 21.08 22.67
#